data_4d7b6d53f24507b5181263de9ccb8a7c
#
_entry.id   4d7b6d53f24507b5181263de9ccb8a7c
#
_cell.length_a   1.000
_cell.length_b   1.000
_cell.length_c   1.000
_cell.angle_alpha   90.00
_cell.angle_beta   90.00
_cell.angle_gamma   90.00
#
_symmetry.space_group_name_H-M   'P 1'
#
loop_
_entity.id
_entity.type
_entity.pdbx_description
1 polymer ?
#
loop_
_entity_poly.entity_id
_entity_poly.type
_entity_poly.pdbx_seq_one_letter_code
_entity_poly.pdbx_strand_id
1 'polypeptide(L)'
;MRRRFGIVAALAALTMIGSTASAANLPHLVSMNVCTDQLLLTLADPEQILGLSRFSRDGWQSQAGDVSRYPVLSGGAEDVLLIRPDIVVASAFDKRSTRELLKAKGLRLAELAVPRTLDEARQQIREAGDITGHPDRAAAEIARLDAALARARRAVSERHYRVLPLSRRGWVAGSDSFVGSLLAETGLRSAAGDLGFSFGGFASLEAIVNLRPDFIVVSQAGDTARDDGQAFLLHPALERFYPPEKRIVIPERMTECGGVLLADALDALAAEMKRVGR
;
A
#
# COMPACT_ATOMS: atom_id res chain seq x y z
N MET A 1 17.73 52.14 71.50
CA MET A 1 16.81 51.03 71.27
C MET A 1 16.77 50.78 69.74
N ARG A 2 17.49 49.75 69.27
CA ARG A 2 17.55 49.37 67.80
C ARG A 2 16.96 47.96 67.69
N ARG A 3 15.76 47.85 67.05
CA ARG A 3 15.12 46.57 66.72
C ARG A 3 15.66 46.06 65.45
N ARG A 4 16.30 44.87 65.44
CA ARG A 4 16.71 44.12 64.32
C ARG A 4 15.56 43.23 63.79
N PHE A 5 15.08 43.47 62.59
CA PHE A 5 14.19 42.56 61.86
C PHE A 5 14.99 41.49 61.15
N GLY A 6 14.80 40.24 61.57
CA GLY A 6 15.36 39.11 60.85
C GLY A 6 14.42 38.68 59.72
N ILE A 7 14.94 38.64 58.50
CA ILE A 7 14.23 38.11 57.31
C ILE A 7 14.50 36.61 57.26
N VAL A 8 13.45 35.80 57.41
CA VAL A 8 13.48 34.35 57.20
C VAL A 8 13.19 34.11 55.72
N ALA A 9 14.19 33.68 54.96
CA ALA A 9 14.04 33.24 53.58
C ALA A 9 13.58 31.78 53.58
N ALA A 10 12.35 31.53 53.17
CA ALA A 10 11.82 30.18 52.93
C ALA A 10 12.25 29.73 51.52
N LEU A 11 13.15 28.75 51.44
CA LEU A 11 13.50 28.06 50.23
C LEU A 11 12.38 27.06 49.90
N ALA A 12 11.58 27.34 48.87
CA ALA A 12 10.65 26.38 48.27
C ALA A 12 11.42 25.45 47.33
N ALA A 13 11.64 24.22 47.77
CA ALA A 13 12.21 23.18 46.90
C ALA A 13 11.13 22.68 45.95
N LEU A 14 11.26 23.06 44.66
CA LEU A 14 10.39 22.58 43.56
C LEU A 14 10.85 21.17 43.16
N THR A 15 10.19 20.13 43.69
CA THR A 15 10.43 18.75 43.25
C THR A 15 9.80 18.55 41.84
N MET A 16 10.63 18.55 40.83
CA MET A 16 10.26 18.09 39.49
C MET A 16 10.01 16.57 39.56
N ILE A 17 8.74 16.17 39.59
CA ILE A 17 8.32 14.80 39.35
C ILE A 17 8.47 14.56 37.84
N GLY A 18 9.62 14.03 37.42
CA GLY A 18 9.81 13.52 36.10
C GLY A 18 8.89 12.33 35.88
N SER A 19 7.80 12.50 35.11
CA SER A 19 7.02 11.38 34.58
C SER A 19 7.95 10.58 33.68
N THR A 20 8.51 9.49 34.20
CA THR A 20 9.08 8.44 33.33
C THR A 20 7.89 7.84 32.58
N ALA A 21 7.70 8.25 31.32
CA ALA A 21 6.83 7.52 30.41
C ALA A 21 7.37 6.09 30.37
N SER A 22 6.60 5.16 30.96
CA SER A 22 6.86 3.73 30.82
C SER A 22 6.86 3.45 29.32
N ALA A 23 8.00 3.04 28.76
CA ALA A 23 8.03 2.55 27.41
C ALA A 23 7.02 1.39 27.36
N ALA A 24 5.86 1.63 26.75
CA ALA A 24 4.88 0.59 26.53
C ALA A 24 5.60 -0.51 25.74
N ASN A 25 5.59 -1.74 26.25
CA ASN A 25 6.11 -2.88 25.51
C ASN A 25 5.29 -3.01 24.24
N LEU A 26 5.88 -2.60 23.12
CA LEU A 26 5.25 -2.72 21.80
C LEU A 26 5.13 -4.21 21.44
N PRO A 27 4.04 -4.62 20.76
CA PRO A 27 3.82 -6.03 20.45
C PRO A 27 4.83 -6.56 19.43
N HIS A 28 5.22 -7.82 19.57
CA HIS A 28 5.96 -8.55 18.55
C HIS A 28 5.01 -9.08 17.48
N LEU A 29 5.35 -8.85 16.24
CA LEU A 29 4.47 -9.01 15.08
C LEU A 29 5.06 -9.99 14.07
N VAL A 30 4.21 -10.77 13.42
CA VAL A 30 4.54 -11.45 12.16
C VAL A 30 3.55 -11.06 11.08
N SER A 31 4.03 -11.05 9.85
CA SER A 31 3.24 -10.75 8.66
C SER A 31 3.03 -11.99 7.81
N MET A 32 1.80 -12.21 7.32
CA MET A 32 1.43 -13.40 6.54
C MET A 32 1.48 -13.20 5.02
N ASN A 33 1.45 -11.96 4.54
CA ASN A 33 1.43 -11.64 3.09
C ASN A 33 2.15 -10.32 2.78
N VAL A 34 2.39 -10.08 1.50
CA VAL A 34 3.15 -8.89 1.04
C VAL A 34 2.49 -7.56 1.47
N CYS A 35 1.18 -7.51 1.56
CA CYS A 35 0.48 -6.27 1.91
C CYS A 35 0.67 -5.92 3.39
N THR A 36 0.61 -6.93 4.26
CA THR A 36 0.92 -6.74 5.68
C THR A 36 2.41 -6.54 5.92
N ASP A 37 3.30 -7.13 5.09
CA ASP A 37 4.75 -6.82 5.12
C ASP A 37 4.99 -5.32 4.93
N GLN A 38 4.40 -4.71 3.90
CA GLN A 38 4.56 -3.29 3.59
C GLN A 38 4.10 -2.38 4.74
N LEU A 39 2.96 -2.74 5.35
CA LEU A 39 2.43 -1.98 6.50
C LEU A 39 3.36 -2.09 7.71
N LEU A 40 3.82 -3.29 8.06
CA LEU A 40 4.71 -3.48 9.19
C LEU A 40 6.09 -2.83 8.98
N LEU A 41 6.67 -2.97 7.78
CA LEU A 41 7.97 -2.36 7.45
C LEU A 41 7.94 -0.83 7.50
N THR A 42 6.76 -0.23 7.29
CA THR A 42 6.59 1.23 7.32
C THR A 42 6.23 1.74 8.71
N LEU A 43 5.41 1.01 9.46
CA LEU A 43 4.79 1.53 10.67
C LEU A 43 5.40 0.97 11.95
N ALA A 44 5.88 -0.28 11.98
CA ALA A 44 6.44 -0.91 13.16
C ALA A 44 7.91 -0.52 13.39
N ASP A 45 8.38 -0.67 14.61
CA ASP A 45 9.82 -0.68 14.88
C ASP A 45 10.42 -1.98 14.35
N PRO A 46 11.68 -1.94 13.86
CA PRO A 46 12.33 -3.14 13.35
C PRO A 46 12.36 -4.31 14.32
N GLU A 47 12.46 -4.05 15.60
CA GLU A 47 12.53 -5.04 16.69
C GLU A 47 11.18 -5.71 16.97
N GLN A 48 10.08 -5.08 16.58
CA GLN A 48 8.73 -5.67 16.67
C GLN A 48 8.50 -6.79 15.64
N ILE A 49 9.21 -6.75 14.51
CA ILE A 49 8.97 -7.64 13.36
C ILE A 49 9.75 -8.93 13.55
N LEU A 50 9.08 -10.00 13.95
CA LEU A 50 9.68 -11.33 14.14
C LEU A 50 9.73 -12.16 12.86
N GLY A 51 8.98 -11.80 11.83
CA GLY A 51 8.99 -12.50 10.56
C GLY A 51 8.09 -11.84 9.52
N LEU A 52 8.49 -11.98 8.26
CA LEU A 52 7.80 -11.47 7.09
C LEU A 52 7.36 -12.61 6.17
N SER A 53 6.40 -12.35 5.31
CA SER A 53 5.94 -13.34 4.34
C SER A 53 7.06 -13.74 3.35
N ARG A 54 6.88 -14.89 2.70
CA ARG A 54 7.79 -15.35 1.64
C ARG A 54 7.90 -14.38 0.46
N PHE A 55 6.92 -13.51 0.28
CA PHE A 55 6.87 -12.53 -0.79
C PHE A 55 7.66 -11.24 -0.50
N SER A 56 8.10 -11.04 0.75
CA SER A 56 8.85 -9.85 1.17
C SER A 56 10.14 -9.63 0.38
N ARG A 57 10.76 -10.72 -0.12
CA ARG A 57 12.00 -10.71 -0.91
C ARG A 57 11.77 -10.73 -2.42
N ASP A 58 10.52 -10.81 -2.86
CA ASP A 58 10.19 -10.76 -4.30
C ASP A 58 10.14 -9.31 -4.77
N GLY A 59 11.16 -8.84 -5.47
CA GLY A 59 11.26 -7.47 -5.97
C GLY A 59 10.17 -7.05 -6.96
N TRP A 60 9.31 -7.98 -7.40
CA TRP A 60 8.15 -7.68 -8.24
C TRP A 60 6.90 -7.36 -7.43
N GLN A 61 6.71 -8.04 -6.32
CA GLN A 61 5.56 -7.89 -5.43
C GLN A 61 5.87 -6.96 -4.26
N SER A 62 7.13 -6.90 -3.84
CA SER A 62 7.58 -6.10 -2.70
C SER A 62 8.43 -4.92 -3.16
N GLN A 63 8.22 -3.77 -2.54
CA GLN A 63 9.10 -2.60 -2.63
C GLN A 63 9.96 -2.46 -1.37
N ALA A 64 9.98 -3.48 -0.52
CA ALA A 64 10.82 -3.52 0.66
C ALA A 64 12.29 -3.42 0.25
N GLY A 65 13.05 -2.60 0.98
CA GLY A 65 14.49 -2.53 0.82
C GLY A 65 15.18 -3.80 1.33
N ASP A 66 16.30 -3.68 2.01
CA ASP A 66 16.96 -4.84 2.61
C ASP A 66 16.16 -5.39 3.79
N VAL A 67 15.49 -6.52 3.55
CA VAL A 67 14.73 -7.28 4.54
C VAL A 67 15.46 -8.55 4.99
N SER A 68 16.75 -8.70 4.67
CA SER A 68 17.55 -9.91 4.95
C SER A 68 17.60 -10.26 6.43
N ARG A 69 17.50 -9.27 7.31
CA ARG A 69 17.51 -9.44 8.76
C ARG A 69 16.27 -10.12 9.33
N TYR A 70 15.16 -10.15 8.58
CA TYR A 70 13.93 -10.74 9.07
C TYR A 70 13.80 -12.21 8.61
N PRO A 71 13.36 -13.11 9.49
CA PRO A 71 12.97 -14.47 9.11
C PRO A 71 11.88 -14.44 8.04
N VAL A 72 11.97 -15.34 7.07
CA VAL A 72 10.96 -15.54 6.03
C VAL A 72 10.05 -16.70 6.42
N LEU A 73 8.74 -16.41 6.49
CA LEU A 73 7.72 -17.40 6.81
C LEU A 73 7.31 -18.18 5.56
N SER A 74 7.06 -19.49 5.70
CA SER A 74 6.59 -20.35 4.61
C SER A 74 5.13 -20.04 4.19
N GLY A 75 4.38 -19.36 5.07
CA GLY A 75 2.93 -19.17 4.98
C GLY A 75 2.11 -20.31 5.61
N GLY A 76 2.77 -21.28 6.24
CA GLY A 76 2.17 -22.27 7.12
C GLY A 76 1.96 -21.74 8.54
N ALA A 77 1.23 -22.50 9.37
CA ALA A 77 1.02 -22.13 10.77
C ALA A 77 2.24 -22.51 11.63
N GLU A 78 3.03 -23.47 11.19
CA GLU A 78 4.13 -24.06 11.95
C GLU A 78 5.19 -23.00 12.30
N ASP A 79 5.62 -22.22 11.32
CA ASP A 79 6.63 -21.16 11.52
C ASP A 79 6.15 -20.13 12.54
N VAL A 80 4.88 -19.71 12.40
CA VAL A 80 4.26 -18.72 13.29
C VAL A 80 4.15 -19.25 14.71
N LEU A 81 3.76 -20.53 14.87
CA LEU A 81 3.65 -21.18 16.17
C LEU A 81 5.02 -21.34 16.87
N LEU A 82 6.09 -21.55 16.11
CA LEU A 82 7.46 -21.62 16.65
C LEU A 82 7.96 -20.26 17.12
N ILE A 83 7.67 -19.19 16.36
CA ILE A 83 8.10 -17.82 16.66
C ILE A 83 7.34 -17.23 17.86
N ARG A 84 6.06 -17.63 18.08
CA ARG A 84 5.19 -17.14 19.15
C ARG A 84 5.07 -15.61 19.21
N PRO A 85 4.57 -14.96 18.15
CA PRO A 85 4.35 -13.53 18.15
C PRO A 85 3.19 -13.15 19.09
N ASP A 86 3.14 -11.89 19.52
CA ASP A 86 2.00 -11.33 20.23
C ASP A 86 0.80 -11.16 19.29
N ILE A 87 1.04 -10.76 18.02
CA ILE A 87 0.00 -10.56 17.02
C ILE A 87 0.48 -11.09 15.66
N VAL A 88 -0.40 -11.84 14.99
CA VAL A 88 -0.26 -12.24 13.59
C VAL A 88 -1.06 -11.28 12.73
N VAL A 89 -0.40 -10.55 11.83
CA VAL A 89 -1.07 -9.62 10.90
C VAL A 89 -1.32 -10.35 9.59
N ALA A 90 -2.59 -10.46 9.23
CA ALA A 90 -3.09 -11.26 8.12
C ALA A 90 -4.17 -10.51 7.33
N SER A 91 -4.63 -11.09 6.23
CA SER A 91 -5.76 -10.61 5.45
C SER A 91 -6.68 -11.74 5.00
N ALA A 92 -7.79 -11.40 4.37
CA ALA A 92 -8.71 -12.40 3.80
C ALA A 92 -8.08 -13.28 2.71
N PHE A 93 -6.97 -12.84 2.08
CA PHE A 93 -6.26 -13.59 1.04
C PHE A 93 -5.34 -14.68 1.57
N ASP A 94 -5.02 -14.64 2.86
CA ASP A 94 -4.24 -15.70 3.48
C ASP A 94 -5.08 -16.98 3.60
N LYS A 95 -4.41 -18.14 3.55
CA LYS A 95 -5.09 -19.44 3.62
C LYS A 95 -6.00 -19.51 4.84
N ARG A 96 -7.29 -19.70 4.62
CA ARG A 96 -8.29 -19.80 5.69
C ARG A 96 -7.92 -20.85 6.72
N SER A 97 -7.49 -22.03 6.27
CA SER A 97 -7.09 -23.13 7.18
C SER A 97 -5.93 -22.73 8.09
N THR A 98 -4.94 -21.96 7.58
CA THR A 98 -3.83 -21.45 8.40
C THR A 98 -4.35 -20.47 9.45
N ARG A 99 -5.18 -19.48 9.06
CA ARG A 99 -5.76 -18.50 9.98
C ARG A 99 -6.60 -19.16 11.08
N GLU A 100 -7.48 -20.10 10.71
CA GLU A 100 -8.31 -20.82 11.68
C GLU A 100 -7.48 -21.67 12.64
N LEU A 101 -6.41 -22.32 12.16
CA LEU A 101 -5.51 -23.09 13.03
C LEU A 101 -4.78 -22.19 14.04
N LEU A 102 -4.25 -21.05 13.59
CA LEU A 102 -3.58 -20.10 14.46
C LEU A 102 -4.52 -19.56 15.56
N LYS A 103 -5.78 -19.21 15.21
CA LYS A 103 -6.82 -18.83 16.17
C LYS A 103 -7.11 -19.96 17.17
N ALA A 104 -7.28 -21.20 16.68
CA ALA A 104 -7.52 -22.37 17.53
C ALA A 104 -6.36 -22.66 18.49
N LYS A 105 -5.15 -22.25 18.14
CA LYS A 105 -3.95 -22.34 19.01
C LYS A 105 -3.80 -21.13 19.96
N GLY A 106 -4.78 -20.21 19.98
CA GLY A 106 -4.82 -19.08 20.92
C GLY A 106 -4.01 -17.87 20.48
N LEU A 107 -3.51 -17.81 19.24
CA LEU A 107 -2.81 -16.63 18.73
C LEU A 107 -3.80 -15.52 18.38
N ARG A 108 -3.43 -14.29 18.70
CA ARG A 108 -4.18 -13.10 18.30
C ARG A 108 -3.92 -12.81 16.82
N LEU A 109 -4.96 -12.85 15.99
CA LEU A 109 -4.91 -12.45 14.59
C LEU A 109 -5.52 -11.05 14.44
N ALA A 110 -4.77 -10.15 13.81
CA ALA A 110 -5.26 -8.89 13.28
C ALA A 110 -5.49 -9.06 11.78
N GLU A 111 -6.76 -9.24 11.38
CA GLU A 111 -7.13 -9.46 9.98
C GLU A 111 -7.52 -8.12 9.35
N LEU A 112 -6.60 -7.56 8.57
CA LEU A 112 -6.83 -6.31 7.85
C LEU A 112 -7.69 -6.55 6.60
N ALA A 113 -8.70 -5.71 6.42
CA ALA A 113 -9.52 -5.72 5.22
C ALA A 113 -8.70 -5.28 4.00
N VAL A 114 -9.06 -5.79 2.82
CA VAL A 114 -8.49 -5.33 1.56
C VAL A 114 -9.27 -4.10 1.09
N PRO A 115 -8.63 -2.93 0.97
CA PRO A 115 -9.32 -1.71 0.63
C PRO A 115 -9.82 -1.72 -0.83
N ARG A 116 -10.99 -1.13 -1.05
CA ARG A 116 -11.60 -0.90 -2.37
C ARG A 116 -11.63 0.58 -2.74
N THR A 117 -11.44 1.45 -1.76
CA THR A 117 -11.43 2.91 -1.92
C THR A 117 -10.26 3.51 -1.18
N LEU A 118 -9.94 4.78 -1.49
CA LEU A 118 -8.89 5.51 -0.76
C LEU A 118 -9.25 5.72 0.72
N ASP A 119 -10.52 5.86 1.05
CA ASP A 119 -10.94 5.99 2.45
C ASP A 119 -10.73 4.69 3.22
N GLU A 120 -11.04 3.55 2.61
CA GLU A 120 -10.74 2.24 3.18
C GLU A 120 -9.22 2.02 3.31
N ALA A 121 -8.41 2.52 2.36
CA ALA A 121 -6.95 2.46 2.46
C ALA A 121 -6.42 3.32 3.62
N ARG A 122 -6.97 4.53 3.82
CA ARG A 122 -6.65 5.36 4.99
C ARG A 122 -7.03 4.66 6.30
N GLN A 123 -8.17 4.00 6.33
CA GLN A 123 -8.62 3.24 7.48
C GLN A 123 -7.69 2.06 7.78
N GLN A 124 -7.28 1.30 6.77
CA GLN A 124 -6.31 0.21 6.91
C GLN A 124 -4.97 0.69 7.49
N ILE A 125 -4.47 1.85 7.03
CA ILE A 125 -3.24 2.45 7.56
C ILE A 125 -3.40 2.84 9.04
N ARG A 126 -4.57 3.40 9.45
CA ARG A 126 -4.84 3.70 10.87
C ARG A 126 -4.85 2.43 11.72
N GLU A 127 -5.59 1.40 11.28
CA GLU A 127 -5.66 0.11 11.97
C GLU A 127 -4.27 -0.53 12.14
N ALA A 128 -3.43 -0.46 11.10
CA ALA A 128 -2.06 -0.94 11.18
C ALA A 128 -1.22 -0.09 12.15
N GLY A 129 -1.43 1.22 12.22
CA GLY A 129 -0.81 2.09 13.21
C GLY A 129 -1.18 1.72 14.65
N ASP A 130 -2.46 1.42 14.89
CA ASP A 130 -2.94 0.97 16.21
C ASP A 130 -2.36 -0.40 16.58
N ILE A 131 -2.29 -1.34 15.62
CA ILE A 131 -1.71 -2.66 15.81
C ILE A 131 -0.22 -2.58 16.17
N THR A 132 0.53 -1.70 15.51
CA THR A 132 1.97 -1.53 15.74
C THR A 132 2.27 -0.65 16.97
N GLY A 133 1.28 0.09 17.49
CA GLY A 133 1.48 1.07 18.55
C GLY A 133 2.05 2.41 18.06
N HIS A 134 2.00 2.68 16.76
CA HIS A 134 2.53 3.89 16.12
C HIS A 134 1.46 4.68 15.33
N PRO A 135 0.40 5.18 15.97
CA PRO A 135 -0.66 5.93 15.31
C PRO A 135 -0.15 7.25 14.69
N ASP A 136 0.93 7.81 15.24
CA ASP A 136 1.61 9.00 14.69
C ASP A 136 2.25 8.73 13.32
N ARG A 137 2.90 7.58 13.15
CA ARG A 137 3.44 7.15 11.84
C ARG A 137 2.31 6.92 10.84
N ALA A 138 1.22 6.29 11.26
CA ALA A 138 0.05 6.10 10.42
C ALA A 138 -0.55 7.44 9.97
N ALA A 139 -0.64 8.42 10.87
CA ALA A 139 -1.10 9.76 10.53
C ALA A 139 -0.17 10.45 9.51
N ALA A 140 1.15 10.30 9.66
CA ALA A 140 2.14 10.83 8.72
C ALA A 140 2.00 10.19 7.32
N GLU A 141 1.80 8.85 7.26
CA GLU A 141 1.59 8.15 5.98
C GLU A 141 0.28 8.55 5.29
N ILE A 142 -0.79 8.77 6.04
CA ILE A 142 -2.05 9.28 5.50
C ILE A 142 -1.85 10.70 4.94
N ALA A 143 -1.15 11.56 5.65
CA ALA A 143 -0.84 12.91 5.17
C ALA A 143 0.03 12.87 3.88
N ARG A 144 0.98 11.91 3.79
CA ARG A 144 1.78 11.66 2.57
C ARG A 144 0.90 11.23 1.41
N LEU A 145 -0.05 10.33 1.64
CA LEU A 145 -1.03 9.85 0.66
C LEU A 145 -1.89 11.01 0.14
N ASP A 146 -2.44 11.84 1.04
CA ASP A 146 -3.28 12.97 0.67
C ASP A 146 -2.52 14.03 -0.13
N ALA A 147 -1.28 14.30 0.24
CA ALA A 147 -0.40 15.20 -0.51
C ALA A 147 -0.08 14.64 -1.91
N ALA A 148 0.16 13.33 -2.05
CA ALA A 148 0.38 12.68 -3.34
C ALA A 148 -0.86 12.73 -4.23
N LEU A 149 -2.05 12.49 -3.66
CA LEU A 149 -3.33 12.62 -4.37
C LEU A 149 -3.51 14.05 -4.90
N ALA A 150 -3.23 15.06 -4.09
CA ALA A 150 -3.31 16.45 -4.52
C ALA A 150 -2.32 16.77 -5.66
N ARG A 151 -1.11 16.14 -5.66
CA ARG A 151 -0.15 16.27 -6.77
C ARG A 151 -0.65 15.60 -8.03
N ALA A 152 -1.20 14.39 -7.91
CA ALA A 152 -1.75 13.64 -9.04
C ALA A 152 -2.93 14.39 -9.68
N ARG A 153 -3.87 14.90 -8.88
CA ARG A 153 -4.99 15.72 -9.36
C ARG A 153 -4.51 16.95 -10.15
N ARG A 154 -3.51 17.65 -9.66
CA ARG A 154 -2.92 18.79 -10.39
C ARG A 154 -2.24 18.38 -11.70
N ALA A 155 -1.63 17.21 -11.76
CA ALA A 155 -0.95 16.73 -12.97
C ALA A 155 -1.95 16.26 -14.04
N VAL A 156 -3.08 15.66 -13.62
CA VAL A 156 -4.17 15.25 -14.51
C VAL A 156 -4.87 16.49 -15.12
N SER A 157 -4.99 17.57 -14.34
CA SER A 157 -5.70 18.80 -14.74
C SER A 157 -7.15 18.54 -15.19
N GLU A 158 -7.76 19.51 -15.90
CA GLU A 158 -9.18 19.45 -16.33
C GLU A 158 -9.43 18.64 -17.60
N ARG A 159 -8.42 17.90 -18.10
CA ARG A 159 -8.50 17.24 -19.42
C ARG A 159 -9.34 15.97 -19.46
N HIS A 160 -9.84 15.44 -18.33
CA HIS A 160 -10.74 14.28 -18.23
C HIS A 160 -10.39 13.10 -19.15
N TYR A 161 -9.10 12.75 -19.25
CA TYR A 161 -8.64 11.66 -20.09
C TYR A 161 -9.35 10.34 -19.77
N ARG A 162 -9.74 9.62 -20.83
CA ARG A 162 -10.23 8.25 -20.75
C ARG A 162 -9.04 7.31 -20.72
N VAL A 163 -8.90 6.52 -19.65
CA VAL A 163 -7.79 5.59 -19.45
C VAL A 163 -8.29 4.18 -19.27
N LEU A 164 -7.52 3.20 -19.74
CA LEU A 164 -7.83 1.77 -19.57
C LEU A 164 -6.74 1.12 -18.74
N PRO A 165 -7.01 0.72 -17.48
CA PRO A 165 -6.09 -0.07 -16.67
C PRO A 165 -5.98 -1.47 -17.25
N LEU A 166 -4.83 -1.77 -17.87
CA LEU A 166 -4.59 -3.00 -18.62
C LEU A 166 -3.42 -3.76 -18.03
N SER A 167 -3.64 -4.99 -17.67
CA SER A 167 -2.60 -5.89 -17.17
C SER A 167 -2.50 -7.17 -18.00
N ARG A 168 -1.80 -8.14 -17.45
CA ARG A 168 -1.47 -9.43 -18.09
C ARG A 168 -2.69 -10.09 -18.74
N ARG A 169 -2.49 -10.73 -19.90
CA ARG A 169 -3.52 -11.46 -20.68
C ARG A 169 -4.72 -10.61 -21.09
N GLY A 170 -4.60 -9.29 -21.09
CA GLY A 170 -5.72 -8.42 -21.41
C GLY A 170 -6.70 -8.23 -20.25
N TRP A 171 -6.27 -8.49 -19.02
CA TRP A 171 -7.09 -8.18 -17.85
C TRP A 171 -7.24 -6.66 -17.72
N VAL A 172 -8.47 -6.21 -17.62
CA VAL A 172 -8.84 -4.81 -17.41
C VAL A 172 -9.45 -4.69 -16.01
N ALA A 173 -8.86 -3.82 -15.17
CA ALA A 173 -9.46 -3.49 -13.89
C ALA A 173 -10.69 -2.60 -14.11
N GLY A 174 -11.83 -2.99 -13.53
CA GLY A 174 -13.12 -2.32 -13.73
C GLY A 174 -13.24 -1.00 -12.97
N SER A 175 -14.32 -0.27 -13.25
CA SER A 175 -14.63 1.02 -12.60
C SER A 175 -14.79 0.90 -11.09
N ASP A 176 -15.35 -0.22 -10.60
CA ASP A 176 -15.64 -0.47 -9.19
C ASP A 176 -14.50 -1.24 -8.48
N SER A 177 -13.37 -1.44 -9.18
CA SER A 177 -12.14 -1.96 -8.60
C SER A 177 -11.41 -0.87 -7.81
N PHE A 178 -10.47 -1.29 -6.96
CA PHE A 178 -9.60 -0.34 -6.25
C PHE A 178 -8.84 0.58 -7.21
N VAL A 179 -8.26 0.03 -8.28
CA VAL A 179 -7.54 0.81 -9.30
C VAL A 179 -8.49 1.79 -10.01
N GLY A 180 -9.71 1.35 -10.34
CA GLY A 180 -10.74 2.23 -10.91
C GLY A 180 -11.09 3.40 -9.98
N SER A 181 -11.31 3.11 -8.70
CA SER A 181 -11.53 4.13 -7.66
C SER A 181 -10.36 5.10 -7.54
N LEU A 182 -9.12 4.58 -7.50
CA LEU A 182 -7.91 5.40 -7.42
C LEU A 182 -7.78 6.36 -8.60
N LEU A 183 -8.01 5.88 -9.83
CA LEU A 183 -7.96 6.72 -11.04
C LEU A 183 -9.05 7.80 -11.02
N ALA A 184 -10.28 7.44 -10.64
CA ALA A 184 -11.38 8.39 -10.54
C ALA A 184 -11.10 9.52 -9.54
N GLU A 185 -10.49 9.21 -8.40
CA GLU A 185 -10.07 10.19 -7.39
C GLU A 185 -9.04 11.20 -7.93
N THR A 186 -8.27 10.84 -8.97
CA THR A 186 -7.34 11.77 -9.61
C THR A 186 -7.97 12.63 -10.71
N GLY A 187 -9.23 12.37 -11.08
CA GLY A 187 -9.93 13.03 -12.18
C GLY A 187 -9.83 12.30 -13.53
N LEU A 188 -9.18 11.12 -13.58
CA LEU A 188 -9.15 10.26 -14.76
C LEU A 188 -10.46 9.48 -14.88
N ARG A 189 -10.90 9.24 -16.11
CA ARG A 189 -12.09 8.46 -16.40
C ARG A 189 -11.73 7.05 -16.87
N SER A 190 -12.17 6.03 -16.12
CA SER A 190 -11.96 4.65 -16.55
C SER A 190 -12.83 4.32 -17.77
N ALA A 191 -12.22 3.79 -18.82
CA ALA A 191 -12.91 3.28 -20.01
C ALA A 191 -13.39 1.81 -19.83
N ALA A 192 -13.12 1.16 -18.70
CA ALA A 192 -13.51 -0.21 -18.43
C ALA A 192 -15.03 -0.40 -18.42
N GLY A 193 -15.77 0.61 -17.95
CA GLY A 193 -17.24 0.59 -17.96
C GLY A 193 -17.84 0.51 -19.36
N ASP A 194 -17.17 1.06 -20.37
CA ASP A 194 -17.60 1.00 -21.77
C ASP A 194 -17.47 -0.43 -22.36
N LEU A 195 -16.67 -1.30 -21.69
CA LEU A 195 -16.57 -2.75 -21.97
C LEU A 195 -17.53 -3.60 -21.12
N GLY A 196 -18.34 -2.97 -20.27
CA GLY A 196 -19.22 -3.66 -19.32
C GLY A 196 -18.51 -4.23 -18.09
N PHE A 197 -17.28 -3.80 -17.79
CA PHE A 197 -16.49 -4.31 -16.66
C PHE A 197 -16.65 -3.42 -15.42
N SER A 198 -17.49 -3.83 -14.48
CA SER A 198 -17.62 -3.17 -13.18
C SER A 198 -16.43 -3.48 -12.27
N PHE A 199 -16.17 -4.76 -12.00
CA PHE A 199 -15.03 -5.17 -11.16
C PHE A 199 -13.76 -5.46 -11.95
N GLY A 200 -13.92 -6.05 -13.14
CA GLY A 200 -12.85 -6.37 -14.08
C GLY A 200 -13.25 -7.46 -15.05
N GLY A 201 -12.42 -7.64 -16.09
CA GLY A 201 -12.68 -8.63 -17.11
C GLY A 201 -11.52 -8.74 -18.08
N PHE A 202 -11.56 -9.77 -18.94
CA PHE A 202 -10.58 -9.95 -20.01
C PHE A 202 -11.09 -9.33 -21.31
N ALA A 203 -10.33 -8.40 -21.88
CA ALA A 203 -10.61 -7.78 -23.16
C ALA A 203 -9.70 -8.35 -24.25
N SER A 204 -10.25 -8.58 -25.44
CA SER A 204 -9.45 -8.91 -26.61
C SER A 204 -8.68 -7.68 -27.12
N LEU A 205 -7.63 -7.91 -27.92
CA LEU A 205 -6.88 -6.82 -28.54
C LEU A 205 -7.80 -5.94 -29.42
N GLU A 206 -8.74 -6.54 -30.15
CA GLU A 206 -9.70 -5.84 -30.99
C GLU A 206 -10.63 -4.95 -30.15
N ALA A 207 -11.11 -5.45 -29.02
CA ALA A 207 -11.95 -4.68 -28.12
C ALA A 207 -11.22 -3.45 -27.57
N ILE A 208 -9.95 -3.61 -27.16
CA ILE A 208 -9.11 -2.53 -26.65
C ILE A 208 -8.84 -1.48 -27.74
N VAL A 209 -8.48 -1.93 -28.93
CA VAL A 209 -8.20 -1.02 -30.07
C VAL A 209 -9.46 -0.28 -30.51
N ASN A 210 -10.62 -0.94 -30.52
CA ASN A 210 -11.89 -0.32 -30.90
C ASN A 210 -12.41 0.65 -29.83
N LEU A 211 -12.12 0.40 -28.55
CA LEU A 211 -12.50 1.25 -27.41
C LEU A 211 -11.85 2.64 -27.50
N ARG A 212 -10.62 2.73 -28.02
CA ARG A 212 -9.84 3.95 -28.20
C ARG A 212 -9.75 4.81 -26.94
N PRO A 213 -9.29 4.28 -25.79
CA PRO A 213 -8.93 5.14 -24.67
C PRO A 213 -7.78 6.08 -25.08
N ASP A 214 -7.68 7.23 -24.42
CA ASP A 214 -6.58 8.18 -24.66
C ASP A 214 -5.24 7.57 -24.26
N PHE A 215 -5.22 6.84 -23.14
CA PHE A 215 -4.05 6.12 -22.63
C PHE A 215 -4.43 4.73 -22.10
N ILE A 216 -3.49 3.80 -22.15
CA ILE A 216 -3.54 2.58 -21.33
C ILE A 216 -2.66 2.77 -20.12
N VAL A 217 -3.12 2.28 -18.96
CA VAL A 217 -2.33 2.24 -17.71
C VAL A 217 -1.81 0.82 -17.57
N VAL A 218 -0.50 0.67 -17.55
CA VAL A 218 0.19 -0.63 -17.53
C VAL A 218 1.18 -0.72 -16.37
N SER A 219 1.49 -1.94 -15.94
CA SER A 219 2.41 -2.16 -14.81
C SER A 219 3.89 -2.09 -15.20
N GLN A 220 4.21 -2.15 -16.48
CA GLN A 220 5.60 -2.20 -16.99
C GLN A 220 5.75 -1.42 -18.30
N ALA A 221 6.94 -0.85 -18.46
CA ALA A 221 7.39 -0.23 -19.72
C ALA A 221 8.38 -1.12 -20.52
N GLY A 222 8.67 -2.33 -20.03
CA GLY A 222 9.76 -3.15 -20.57
C GLY A 222 9.47 -3.76 -21.94
N ASP A 223 10.54 -3.99 -22.72
CA ASP A 223 10.51 -4.54 -24.06
C ASP A 223 10.53 -6.09 -24.09
N THR A 224 10.62 -6.73 -22.94
CA THR A 224 10.69 -8.19 -22.82
C THR A 224 9.61 -8.72 -21.88
N ALA A 225 8.85 -9.68 -22.40
CA ALA A 225 7.90 -10.42 -21.59
C ALA A 225 8.61 -11.53 -20.80
N ARG A 226 8.22 -11.70 -19.53
CA ARG A 226 8.71 -12.79 -18.68
C ARG A 226 7.88 -14.08 -18.88
N ASP A 227 6.67 -13.94 -19.38
CA ASP A 227 5.74 -15.02 -19.65
C ASP A 227 4.67 -14.59 -20.69
N ASP A 228 3.86 -15.57 -21.13
CA ASP A 228 2.81 -15.36 -22.13
C ASP A 228 1.77 -14.30 -21.69
N GLY A 229 1.55 -14.15 -20.38
CA GLY A 229 0.60 -13.17 -19.89
C GLY A 229 1.09 -11.74 -20.09
N GLN A 230 2.38 -11.51 -19.93
CA GLN A 230 3.02 -10.22 -20.20
C GLN A 230 3.21 -9.98 -21.70
N ALA A 231 3.42 -11.04 -22.49
CA ALA A 231 3.53 -10.95 -23.96
C ALA A 231 2.32 -10.26 -24.60
N PHE A 232 1.15 -10.35 -23.99
CA PHE A 232 -0.03 -9.61 -24.44
C PHE A 232 0.20 -8.09 -24.50
N LEU A 233 0.88 -7.51 -23.51
CA LEU A 233 1.16 -6.08 -23.43
C LEU A 233 2.21 -5.62 -24.48
N LEU A 234 3.00 -6.55 -25.00
CA LEU A 234 4.02 -6.34 -26.02
C LEU A 234 3.54 -6.71 -27.43
N HIS A 235 2.25 -7.04 -27.58
CA HIS A 235 1.72 -7.41 -28.90
C HIS A 235 1.86 -6.25 -29.88
N PRO A 236 2.38 -6.46 -31.12
CA PRO A 236 2.66 -5.39 -32.09
C PRO A 236 1.45 -4.51 -32.41
N ALA A 237 0.24 -5.08 -32.43
CA ALA A 237 -0.99 -4.31 -32.61
C ALA A 237 -1.20 -3.32 -31.45
N LEU A 238 -0.97 -3.76 -30.20
CA LEU A 238 -1.10 -2.87 -29.05
C LEU A 238 -0.04 -1.76 -29.05
N GLU A 239 1.19 -2.10 -29.43
CA GLU A 239 2.28 -1.13 -29.56
C GLU A 239 2.00 -0.07 -30.63
N ARG A 240 1.45 -0.48 -31.77
CA ARG A 240 1.08 0.44 -32.84
C ARG A 240 0.03 1.48 -32.45
N PHE A 241 -0.99 1.09 -31.66
CA PHE A 241 -2.07 1.97 -31.22
C PHE A 241 -1.75 2.72 -29.96
N TYR A 242 -0.94 2.11 -29.07
CA TYR A 242 -0.51 2.65 -27.78
C TYR A 242 1.02 2.60 -27.67
N PRO A 243 1.73 3.44 -28.43
CA PRO A 243 3.17 3.61 -28.28
C PRO A 243 3.51 4.19 -26.89
N PRO A 244 4.78 4.30 -26.50
CA PRO A 244 5.18 4.77 -25.17
C PRO A 244 4.52 6.08 -24.70
N GLU A 245 4.22 6.99 -25.65
CA GLU A 245 3.58 8.29 -25.38
C GLU A 245 2.10 8.14 -25.00
N LYS A 246 1.50 6.99 -25.26
CA LYS A 246 0.12 6.65 -24.90
C LYS A 246 0.03 5.60 -23.78
N ARG A 247 1.15 5.30 -23.12
CA ARG A 247 1.21 4.40 -21.99
C ARG A 247 1.57 5.16 -20.73
N ILE A 248 0.77 4.99 -19.70
CA ILE A 248 1.03 5.44 -18.32
C ILE A 248 1.54 4.20 -17.57
N VAL A 249 2.75 4.28 -17.01
CA VAL A 249 3.38 3.15 -16.33
C VAL A 249 3.29 3.32 -14.82
N ILE A 250 2.55 2.44 -14.15
CA ILE A 250 2.46 2.38 -12.68
C ILE A 250 2.79 0.94 -12.28
N PRO A 251 3.92 0.69 -11.60
CA PRO A 251 4.27 -0.64 -11.14
C PRO A 251 3.17 -1.29 -10.30
N GLU A 252 2.77 -2.52 -10.64
CA GLU A 252 1.66 -3.25 -10.00
C GLU A 252 1.83 -3.36 -8.49
N ARG A 253 3.07 -3.60 -8.00
CA ARG A 253 3.39 -3.66 -6.57
C ARG A 253 2.99 -2.40 -5.78
N MET A 254 2.79 -1.26 -6.45
CA MET A 254 2.37 0.00 -5.80
C MET A 254 0.85 0.09 -5.61
N THR A 255 0.07 -0.69 -6.37
CA THR A 255 -1.40 -0.62 -6.35
C THR A 255 -2.07 -1.92 -5.90
N GLU A 256 -1.32 -3.02 -5.80
CA GLU A 256 -1.84 -4.34 -5.43
C GLU A 256 -2.43 -4.35 -4.02
N CYS A 257 -1.78 -3.68 -3.08
CA CYS A 257 -2.09 -3.77 -1.67
C CYS A 257 -2.99 -2.65 -1.11
N GLY A 258 -3.14 -1.55 -1.81
CA GLY A 258 -3.92 -0.43 -1.30
C GLY A 258 -3.38 0.24 -0.02
N GLY A 259 -2.17 -0.10 0.40
CA GLY A 259 -1.55 0.37 1.65
C GLY A 259 -0.66 1.60 1.46
N VAL A 260 0.46 1.60 2.16
CA VAL A 260 1.42 2.73 2.23
C VAL A 260 2.10 3.08 0.91
N LEU A 261 2.14 2.16 -0.07
CA LEU A 261 2.74 2.42 -1.39
C LEU A 261 1.84 3.23 -2.33
N LEU A 262 0.59 3.52 -1.96
CA LEU A 262 -0.32 4.31 -2.80
C LEU A 262 0.16 5.74 -3.05
N ALA A 263 0.86 6.34 -2.09
CA ALA A 263 1.46 7.65 -2.30
C ALA A 263 2.50 7.62 -3.43
N ASP A 264 3.31 6.56 -3.50
CA ASP A 264 4.30 6.37 -4.55
C ASP A 264 3.62 6.09 -5.90
N ALA A 265 2.51 5.32 -5.92
CA ALA A 265 1.71 5.10 -7.12
C ALA A 265 1.13 6.41 -7.68
N LEU A 266 0.62 7.28 -6.80
CA LEU A 266 0.07 8.59 -7.18
C LEU A 266 1.15 9.55 -7.66
N ASP A 267 2.33 9.53 -7.06
CA ASP A 267 3.48 10.31 -7.53
C ASP A 267 4.00 9.80 -8.87
N ALA A 268 4.04 8.48 -9.09
CA ALA A 268 4.35 7.88 -10.38
C ALA A 268 3.31 8.31 -11.43
N LEU A 269 2.02 8.25 -11.10
CA LEU A 269 0.96 8.76 -11.99
C LEU A 269 1.18 10.23 -12.33
N ALA A 270 1.47 11.08 -11.36
CA ALA A 270 1.72 12.50 -11.58
C ALA A 270 2.93 12.75 -12.51
N ALA A 271 3.99 11.96 -12.38
CA ALA A 271 5.16 12.02 -13.25
C ALA A 271 4.83 11.57 -14.68
N GLU A 272 4.12 10.46 -14.83
CA GLU A 272 3.69 9.92 -16.11
C GLU A 272 2.73 10.88 -16.84
N MET A 273 1.77 11.48 -16.16
CA MET A 273 0.87 12.48 -16.75
C MET A 273 1.62 13.71 -17.27
N LYS A 274 2.70 14.12 -16.62
CA LYS A 274 3.58 15.18 -17.12
C LYS A 274 4.38 14.75 -18.36
N ARG A 275 4.73 13.45 -18.45
CA ARG A 275 5.48 12.88 -19.59
C ARG A 275 4.58 12.78 -20.82
N VAL A 276 3.37 12.22 -20.67
CA VAL A 276 2.44 11.99 -21.80
C VAL A 276 1.60 13.20 -22.19
N GLY A 277 1.49 14.20 -21.32
CA GLY A 277 0.71 15.44 -21.55
C GLY A 277 1.49 16.56 -22.23
N ARG A 278 2.76 16.30 -22.63
CA ARG A 278 3.58 17.23 -23.41
C ARG A 278 3.27 17.03 -24.89
#